data_2ea4a84e19c93017e7119c58d40bd29f
#
_entry.id   2ea4a84e19c93017e7119c58d40bd29f
#
_cell.length_a   1.000
_cell.length_b   1.000
_cell.length_c   1.000
_cell.angle_alpha   90.00
_cell.angle_beta   90.00
_cell.angle_gamma   90.00
#
_symmetry.space_group_name_H-M   'P 1'
#
loop_
_entity.id
_entity.type
_entity.pdbx_description
1 polymer ?
#
loop_
_entity_poly.entity_id
_entity_poly.type
_entity_poly.pdbx_seq_one_letter_code
_entity_poly.pdbx_strand_id
1 'polypeptide(L)'
;MARKITIWMLCLVVIVVWTGLVYAQTAKPGTVKTIKLSSGEEVYDLSGDWDTFVENYGEQARFGTYPQVFRITQTGNTFNAIRLKDNPPPSPGRAGSPSLRGELGTNGFKAVWMISGGGEPRPCKGQISEDGKRIVIDSGMNRVTLTRSEDRTPLVGMWRLLTFQREYQATGEREYPMGMAPTGYLLFLPEGHMAVVITGEGRKAPATDQDRAGLFNSLVAYTGPYRVDGDKWITTVEVSANPASVRTEQVRMFQISGNRLQEATAWSALPDNRMARFVITYERVK
;
A
#
# COMPACT_ATOMS: atom_id res chain seq x y z
N MET A 1 -1.73 -80.40 28.11
CA MET A 1 -0.92 -79.69 27.09
C MET A 1 -1.50 -78.33 26.86
N ALA A 2 -0.91 -77.30 27.49
CA ALA A 2 -1.37 -75.93 27.44
C ALA A 2 -0.51 -75.13 26.43
N ARG A 3 -1.08 -74.65 25.37
CA ARG A 3 -0.42 -73.75 24.39
C ARG A 3 -0.44 -72.32 24.92
N LYS A 4 0.71 -71.78 25.16
CA LYS A 4 0.93 -70.36 25.49
C LYS A 4 0.79 -69.53 24.17
N ILE A 5 -0.17 -68.62 24.13
CA ILE A 5 -0.29 -67.63 23.10
C ILE A 5 0.49 -66.39 23.56
N THR A 6 1.56 -66.07 22.84
CA THR A 6 2.35 -64.86 23.08
C THR A 6 1.75 -63.75 22.26
N ILE A 7 1.16 -62.73 22.92
CA ILE A 7 0.63 -61.53 22.30
C ILE A 7 1.80 -60.59 22.13
N TRP A 8 2.13 -60.27 20.86
CA TRP A 8 3.04 -59.20 20.50
C TRP A 8 2.27 -57.85 20.53
N MET A 9 2.62 -57.01 21.49
CA MET A 9 2.11 -55.68 21.62
C MET A 9 2.89 -54.76 20.67
N LEU A 10 2.32 -54.41 19.54
CA LEU A 10 2.86 -53.47 18.57
C LEU A 10 2.66 -52.05 19.16
N CYS A 11 3.73 -51.44 19.70
CA CYS A 11 3.73 -50.05 20.04
C CYS A 11 3.76 -49.19 18.76
N LEU A 12 2.61 -48.67 18.36
CA LEU A 12 2.50 -47.64 17.34
C LEU A 12 2.98 -46.32 17.92
N VAL A 13 4.22 -45.95 17.62
CA VAL A 13 4.74 -44.61 17.91
C VAL A 13 4.12 -43.66 16.90
N VAL A 14 3.08 -42.92 17.30
CA VAL A 14 2.53 -41.83 16.55
C VAL A 14 3.49 -40.65 16.70
N ILE A 15 4.32 -40.46 15.69
CA ILE A 15 5.12 -39.22 15.56
C ILE A 15 4.15 -38.13 15.14
N VAL A 16 3.68 -37.33 16.10
CA VAL A 16 2.98 -36.07 15.83
C VAL A 16 4.04 -35.07 15.35
N VAL A 17 4.16 -34.97 14.02
CA VAL A 17 4.91 -33.87 13.41
C VAL A 17 4.13 -32.60 13.65
N TRP A 18 4.53 -31.84 14.66
CA TRP A 18 4.09 -30.46 14.80
C TRP A 18 4.67 -29.66 13.65
N THR A 19 3.93 -29.54 12.55
CA THR A 19 4.15 -28.47 11.58
C THR A 19 3.77 -27.19 12.27
N GLY A 20 4.76 -26.55 12.87
CA GLY A 20 4.59 -25.20 13.40
C GLY A 20 4.19 -24.26 12.27
N LEU A 21 2.90 -24.01 12.14
CA LEU A 21 2.41 -22.78 11.52
C LEU A 21 3.00 -21.64 12.35
N VAL A 22 4.10 -21.07 11.88
CA VAL A 22 4.53 -19.76 12.33
C VAL A 22 3.47 -18.80 11.84
N TYR A 23 2.43 -18.62 12.63
CA TYR A 23 1.60 -17.42 12.54
C TYR A 23 2.57 -16.26 12.76
N ALA A 24 2.91 -15.56 11.68
CA ALA A 24 3.53 -14.26 11.81
C ALA A 24 2.68 -13.47 12.80
N GLN A 25 3.26 -13.09 13.93
CA GLN A 25 2.62 -12.16 14.84
C GLN A 25 2.28 -10.92 14.00
N THR A 26 1.02 -10.80 13.64
CA THR A 26 0.48 -9.55 13.15
C THR A 26 0.83 -8.51 14.20
N ALA A 27 1.56 -7.47 13.79
CA ALA A 27 1.82 -6.34 14.65
C ALA A 27 0.49 -5.99 15.35
N LYS A 28 0.53 -5.86 16.68
CA LYS A 28 -0.65 -5.46 17.44
C LYS A 28 -1.28 -4.29 16.70
N PRO A 29 -2.58 -4.31 16.39
CA PRO A 29 -3.27 -3.15 15.83
C PRO A 29 -2.89 -1.95 16.68
N GLY A 30 -2.30 -0.91 16.08
CA GLY A 30 -1.94 0.30 16.79
C GLY A 30 -3.19 0.78 17.52
N THR A 31 -3.03 1.19 18.77
CA THR A 31 -4.17 1.67 19.59
C THR A 31 -4.85 2.79 18.82
N VAL A 32 -6.14 2.65 18.57
CA VAL A 32 -6.96 3.69 17.93
C VAL A 32 -6.86 4.95 18.77
N LYS A 33 -6.46 6.06 18.15
CA LYS A 33 -6.40 7.34 18.85
C LYS A 33 -7.82 7.91 18.95
N THR A 34 -8.31 8.10 20.17
CA THR A 34 -9.63 8.69 20.45
C THR A 34 -9.51 9.88 21.40
N ILE A 35 -10.50 10.75 21.35
CA ILE A 35 -10.69 11.87 22.27
C ILE A 35 -12.02 11.66 23.00
N LYS A 36 -12.01 11.77 24.32
CA LYS A 36 -13.22 11.77 25.12
C LYS A 36 -13.80 13.15 25.21
N LEU A 37 -15.03 13.32 24.76
CA LEU A 37 -15.77 14.58 24.83
C LEU A 37 -16.29 14.84 26.24
N SER A 38 -16.66 16.10 26.52
CA SER A 38 -17.31 16.48 27.78
C SER A 38 -18.66 15.77 28.01
N SER A 39 -19.31 15.34 26.94
CA SER A 39 -20.52 14.48 27.00
C SER A 39 -20.26 13.05 27.49
N GLY A 40 -18.98 12.64 27.55
CA GLY A 40 -18.56 11.26 27.81
C GLY A 40 -18.42 10.38 26.58
N GLU A 41 -18.85 10.84 25.42
CA GLU A 41 -18.69 10.16 24.14
C GLU A 41 -17.21 10.15 23.71
N GLU A 42 -16.78 9.06 23.06
CA GLU A 42 -15.46 8.96 22.44
C GLU A 42 -15.58 9.11 20.93
N VAL A 43 -14.74 9.97 20.37
CA VAL A 43 -14.60 10.19 18.92
C VAL A 43 -13.16 9.95 18.50
N TYR A 44 -12.94 9.65 17.21
CA TYR A 44 -11.59 9.54 16.65
C TYR A 44 -10.78 10.83 16.84
N ASP A 45 -9.50 10.71 17.19
CA ASP A 45 -8.55 11.81 17.12
C ASP A 45 -7.98 11.88 15.70
N LEU A 46 -8.43 12.87 14.95
CA LEU A 46 -7.95 13.12 13.59
C LEU A 46 -6.76 14.10 13.53
N SER A 47 -6.34 14.67 14.65
CA SER A 47 -5.25 15.65 14.69
C SER A 47 -3.97 15.11 14.08
N GLY A 48 -3.25 15.95 13.34
CA GLY A 48 -1.95 15.63 12.74
C GLY A 48 -1.93 15.71 11.22
N ASP A 49 -0.85 15.21 10.64
CA ASP A 49 -0.62 15.24 9.21
C ASP A 49 -1.12 13.95 8.56
N TRP A 50 -1.76 14.12 7.41
CA TRP A 50 -2.38 13.05 6.64
C TRP A 50 -1.89 13.10 5.20
N ASP A 51 -1.32 12.01 4.75
CA ASP A 51 -1.04 11.79 3.34
C ASP A 51 -2.36 11.60 2.60
N THR A 52 -2.57 12.44 1.62
CA THR A 52 -3.85 12.56 0.95
C THR A 52 -3.71 12.25 -0.52
N PHE A 53 -4.63 11.47 -1.05
CA PHE A 53 -4.71 11.14 -2.45
C PHE A 53 -6.04 11.67 -3.00
N VAL A 54 -5.95 12.58 -3.98
CA VAL A 54 -7.11 13.24 -4.59
C VAL A 54 -7.34 12.66 -5.97
N GLU A 55 -8.47 12.01 -6.17
CA GLU A 55 -8.92 11.47 -7.46
C GLU A 55 -10.07 12.32 -7.97
N ASN A 56 -9.83 13.13 -9.00
CA ASN A 56 -10.86 13.96 -9.59
C ASN A 56 -11.64 13.18 -10.66
N TYR A 57 -12.97 13.36 -10.70
CA TYR A 57 -13.84 12.69 -11.66
C TYR A 57 -14.90 13.65 -12.21
N GLY A 58 -15.68 13.19 -13.20
CA GLY A 58 -16.66 14.01 -13.89
C GLY A 58 -16.00 15.22 -14.55
N GLU A 59 -16.58 16.39 -14.38
CA GLU A 59 -16.03 17.65 -14.92
C GLU A 59 -14.65 18.02 -14.33
N GLN A 60 -14.34 17.51 -13.14
CA GLN A 60 -13.06 17.77 -12.49
C GLN A 60 -11.95 16.82 -12.94
N ALA A 61 -12.26 15.78 -13.74
CA ALA A 61 -11.28 14.81 -14.23
C ALA A 61 -10.08 15.47 -14.94
N ARG A 62 -10.28 16.67 -15.53
CA ARG A 62 -9.21 17.46 -16.15
C ARG A 62 -8.07 17.84 -15.21
N PHE A 63 -8.31 17.85 -13.90
CA PHE A 63 -7.28 18.13 -12.88
C PHE A 63 -6.49 16.86 -12.49
N GLY A 64 -6.88 15.68 -13.04
CA GLY A 64 -6.21 14.43 -12.81
C GLY A 64 -6.28 13.94 -11.36
N THR A 65 -5.36 13.07 -11.06
CA THR A 65 -5.18 12.46 -9.74
C THR A 65 -3.83 12.90 -9.19
N TYR A 66 -3.77 13.32 -7.93
CA TYR A 66 -2.52 13.79 -7.34
C TYR A 66 -2.42 13.56 -5.84
N PRO A 67 -1.20 13.37 -5.30
CA PRO A 67 -0.97 13.35 -3.87
C PRO A 67 -1.01 14.76 -3.29
N GLN A 68 -1.44 14.84 -2.04
CA GLN A 68 -1.46 16.05 -1.25
C GLN A 68 -1.11 15.69 0.20
N VAL A 69 -0.83 16.66 1.04
CA VAL A 69 -0.72 16.48 2.49
C VAL A 69 -1.67 17.45 3.18
N PHE A 70 -2.52 16.92 4.05
CA PHE A 70 -3.39 17.73 4.87
C PHE A 70 -2.93 17.71 6.32
N ARG A 71 -2.97 18.88 6.96
CA ARG A 71 -2.89 18.99 8.41
C ARG A 71 -4.29 19.16 8.96
N ILE A 72 -4.70 18.25 9.83
CA ILE A 72 -5.97 18.33 10.55
C ILE A 72 -5.70 18.88 11.96
N THR A 73 -6.47 19.90 12.33
CA THR A 73 -6.56 20.42 13.68
C THR A 73 -7.96 20.12 14.20
N GLN A 74 -8.06 19.46 15.36
CA GLN A 74 -9.33 19.04 15.95
C GLN A 74 -9.50 19.65 17.34
N THR A 75 -10.73 20.06 17.66
CA THR A 75 -11.15 20.52 18.98
C THR A 75 -12.48 19.85 19.31
N GLY A 76 -12.46 18.94 20.29
CA GLY A 76 -13.61 18.10 20.59
C GLY A 76 -14.03 17.26 19.36
N ASN A 77 -15.29 17.41 18.95
CA ASN A 77 -15.80 16.73 17.76
C ASN A 77 -15.68 17.53 16.47
N THR A 78 -15.16 18.76 16.50
CA THR A 78 -14.98 19.60 15.30
C THR A 78 -13.56 19.58 14.81
N PHE A 79 -13.38 19.63 13.49
CA PHE A 79 -12.05 19.66 12.89
C PHE A 79 -11.97 20.56 11.66
N ASN A 80 -10.75 21.03 11.38
CA ASN A 80 -10.40 21.77 10.18
C ASN A 80 -9.16 21.13 9.55
N ALA A 81 -9.12 21.05 8.22
CA ALA A 81 -7.95 20.62 7.49
C ALA A 81 -7.47 21.69 6.52
N ILE A 82 -6.17 21.92 6.52
CA ILE A 82 -5.48 22.76 5.53
C ILE A 82 -4.55 21.88 4.70
N ARG A 83 -4.33 22.27 3.46
CA ARG A 83 -3.31 21.62 2.63
C ARG A 83 -1.93 22.16 2.95
N LEU A 84 -0.91 21.32 2.92
CA LEU A 84 0.47 21.70 3.22
C LEU A 84 1.31 21.97 1.97
N LYS A 85 0.80 21.59 0.78
CA LYS A 85 1.47 21.78 -0.51
C LYS A 85 0.53 22.46 -1.50
N ASP A 86 1.09 23.12 -2.51
CA ASP A 86 0.32 23.55 -3.67
C ASP A 86 -0.24 22.36 -4.41
N ASN A 87 -1.42 22.48 -4.99
CA ASN A 87 -1.89 21.49 -5.94
C ASN A 87 -1.05 21.55 -7.23
N PRO A 88 -0.86 20.43 -7.92
CA PRO A 88 -0.23 20.47 -9.24
C PRO A 88 -1.07 21.29 -10.23
N PRO A 89 -0.45 22.03 -11.15
CA PRO A 89 -1.17 22.71 -12.21
C PRO A 89 -2.04 21.73 -13.05
N PRO A 90 -3.20 22.15 -13.53
CA PRO A 90 -3.79 23.50 -13.47
C PRO A 90 -4.65 23.77 -12.21
N SER A 91 -4.61 22.95 -11.19
CA SER A 91 -5.46 23.12 -10.00
C SER A 91 -5.02 24.35 -9.16
N PRO A 92 -5.94 25.23 -8.76
CA PRO A 92 -5.61 26.51 -8.10
C PRO A 92 -5.29 26.40 -6.59
N GLY A 93 -5.31 25.20 -6.01
CA GLY A 93 -5.11 25.02 -4.56
C GLY A 93 -3.70 25.39 -4.11
N ARG A 94 -3.58 26.24 -3.08
CA ARG A 94 -2.31 26.71 -2.51
C ARG A 94 -2.10 26.15 -1.12
N ALA A 95 -0.84 25.95 -0.74
CA ALA A 95 -0.44 25.60 0.63
C ALA A 95 -1.04 26.62 1.63
N GLY A 96 -1.46 26.14 2.80
CA GLY A 96 -2.14 26.91 3.81
C GLY A 96 -3.64 27.14 3.58
N SER A 97 -4.16 26.82 2.37
CA SER A 97 -5.59 27.01 2.09
C SER A 97 -6.46 25.97 2.80
N PRO A 98 -7.63 26.35 3.33
CA PRO A 98 -8.61 25.41 3.86
C PRO A 98 -9.02 24.37 2.82
N SER A 99 -9.18 23.12 3.24
CA SER A 99 -9.57 22.03 2.35
C SER A 99 -10.82 21.32 2.83
N LEU A 100 -10.97 21.15 4.15
CA LEU A 100 -12.07 20.44 4.75
C LEU A 100 -12.39 21.05 6.12
N ARG A 101 -13.67 21.13 6.45
CA ARG A 101 -14.15 21.48 7.79
C ARG A 101 -15.32 20.57 8.14
N GLY A 102 -15.35 20.03 9.35
CA GLY A 102 -16.40 19.12 9.70
C GLY A 102 -16.58 18.84 11.19
N GLU A 103 -17.52 17.96 11.45
CA GLU A 103 -17.90 17.50 12.75
C GLU A 103 -17.98 15.97 12.76
N LEU A 104 -17.32 15.35 13.75
CA LEU A 104 -17.29 13.92 13.97
C LEU A 104 -18.59 13.46 14.63
N GLY A 105 -19.05 12.29 14.22
CA GLY A 105 -20.07 11.52 14.87
C GLY A 105 -19.61 10.08 15.08
N THR A 106 -20.48 9.22 15.61
CA THR A 106 -20.16 7.83 15.95
C THR A 106 -19.73 6.96 14.77
N ASN A 107 -20.18 7.27 13.54
CA ASN A 107 -19.94 6.46 12.33
C ASN A 107 -19.31 7.27 11.19
N GLY A 108 -18.40 8.15 11.50
CA GLY A 108 -17.76 9.02 10.50
C GLY A 108 -17.96 10.49 10.83
N PHE A 109 -18.08 11.33 9.80
CA PHE A 109 -18.27 12.77 9.98
C PHE A 109 -19.13 13.39 8.88
N LYS A 110 -19.69 14.55 9.19
CA LYS A 110 -20.25 15.48 8.19
C LYS A 110 -19.27 16.62 7.99
N ALA A 111 -19.02 16.99 6.76
CA ALA A 111 -18.07 18.05 6.48
C ALA A 111 -18.47 18.85 5.23
N VAL A 112 -17.79 19.96 5.03
CA VAL A 112 -17.80 20.75 3.80
C VAL A 112 -16.41 20.73 3.19
N TRP A 113 -16.38 20.37 1.91
CA TRP A 113 -15.20 20.44 1.07
C TRP A 113 -15.02 21.87 0.53
N MET A 114 -13.88 22.47 0.77
CA MET A 114 -13.57 23.82 0.34
C MET A 114 -13.02 23.82 -1.08
N ILE A 115 -13.71 24.49 -2.00
CA ILE A 115 -13.31 24.56 -3.41
C ILE A 115 -12.14 25.54 -3.54
N SER A 116 -11.02 25.04 -4.10
CA SER A 116 -9.87 25.89 -4.42
C SER A 116 -10.25 26.92 -5.51
N GLY A 117 -9.81 28.19 -5.31
CA GLY A 117 -10.12 29.27 -6.25
C GLY A 117 -11.44 30.01 -5.99
N GLY A 118 -12.09 29.76 -4.82
CA GLY A 118 -13.24 30.57 -4.37
C GLY A 118 -14.61 30.06 -4.79
N GLY A 119 -14.72 28.77 -5.13
CA GLY A 119 -16.04 28.16 -5.35
C GLY A 119 -16.81 27.93 -4.03
N GLU A 120 -18.14 27.76 -4.15
CA GLU A 120 -18.98 27.45 -2.99
C GLU A 120 -18.58 26.14 -2.32
N PRO A 121 -18.46 26.11 -0.98
CA PRO A 121 -18.16 24.90 -0.24
C PRO A 121 -19.22 23.81 -0.49
N ARG A 122 -18.79 22.57 -0.63
CA ARG A 122 -19.69 21.44 -0.91
C ARG A 122 -19.83 20.51 0.27
N PRO A 123 -21.07 20.19 0.68
CA PRO A 123 -21.29 19.15 1.67
C PRO A 123 -20.68 17.82 1.22
N CYS A 124 -19.99 17.15 2.13
CA CYS A 124 -19.44 15.81 1.89
C CYS A 124 -19.57 14.97 3.16
N LYS A 125 -19.45 13.65 2.97
CA LYS A 125 -19.42 12.68 4.06
C LYS A 125 -18.09 11.95 4.02
N GLY A 126 -17.56 11.64 5.19
CA GLY A 126 -16.36 10.84 5.32
C GLY A 126 -16.64 9.56 6.08
N GLN A 127 -15.93 8.51 5.70
CA GLN A 127 -15.85 7.27 6.44
C GLN A 127 -14.45 7.14 7.02
N ILE A 128 -14.37 6.73 8.28
CA ILE A 128 -13.12 6.48 8.99
C ILE A 128 -13.01 4.97 9.14
N SER A 129 -11.84 4.40 8.85
CA SER A 129 -11.57 2.99 9.10
C SER A 129 -11.61 2.67 10.60
N GLU A 130 -11.93 1.44 10.97
CA GLU A 130 -12.05 1.00 12.37
C GLU A 130 -10.77 1.24 13.18
N ASP A 131 -9.60 1.18 12.53
CA ASP A 131 -8.30 1.47 13.14
C ASP A 131 -7.97 2.97 13.22
N GLY A 132 -8.85 3.86 12.72
CA GLY A 132 -8.67 5.30 12.74
C GLY A 132 -7.54 5.83 11.84
N LYS A 133 -6.99 5.00 10.96
CA LYS A 133 -5.79 5.32 10.16
C LYS A 133 -6.08 5.79 8.75
N ARG A 134 -7.28 5.53 8.27
CA ARG A 134 -7.72 5.90 6.92
C ARG A 134 -9.04 6.63 6.96
N ILE A 135 -9.14 7.66 6.12
CA ILE A 135 -10.37 8.41 5.89
C ILE A 135 -10.65 8.42 4.39
N VAL A 136 -11.88 8.14 4.01
CA VAL A 136 -12.34 8.27 2.62
C VAL A 136 -13.46 9.29 2.57
N ILE A 137 -13.33 10.28 1.69
CA ILE A 137 -14.29 11.34 1.48
C ILE A 137 -14.74 11.30 0.04
N ASP A 138 -16.02 11.46 -0.19
CA ASP A 138 -16.58 11.70 -1.53
C ASP A 138 -17.37 13.03 -1.51
N SER A 139 -16.92 13.97 -2.33
CA SER A 139 -17.53 15.29 -2.45
C SER A 139 -18.50 15.42 -3.63
N GLY A 140 -18.73 14.32 -4.39
CA GLY A 140 -19.46 14.36 -5.65
C GLY A 140 -18.65 14.86 -6.85
N MET A 141 -17.40 15.32 -6.64
CA MET A 141 -16.49 15.81 -7.69
C MET A 141 -15.12 15.13 -7.62
N ASN A 142 -14.73 14.71 -6.42
CA ASN A 142 -13.51 13.97 -6.18
C ASN A 142 -13.71 12.99 -5.04
N ARG A 143 -12.94 11.90 -5.11
CA ARG A 143 -12.71 11.00 -4.00
C ARG A 143 -11.37 11.35 -3.39
N VAL A 144 -11.34 11.49 -2.08
CA VAL A 144 -10.16 11.85 -1.34
C VAL A 144 -9.89 10.79 -0.30
N THR A 145 -8.74 10.14 -0.40
CA THR A 145 -8.28 9.17 0.59
C THR A 145 -7.17 9.81 1.41
N LEU A 146 -7.34 9.82 2.72
CA LEU A 146 -6.33 10.27 3.67
C LEU A 146 -5.80 9.05 4.44
N THR A 147 -4.50 8.97 4.59
CA THR A 147 -3.82 7.97 5.42
C THR A 147 -2.89 8.71 6.38
N ARG A 148 -2.79 8.25 7.62
CA ARG A 148 -1.86 8.86 8.59
C ARG A 148 -0.45 8.92 8.01
N SER A 149 0.18 10.09 8.02
CA SER A 149 1.52 10.27 7.44
C SER A 149 2.57 9.39 8.14
N GLU A 150 2.40 9.14 9.42
CA GLU A 150 3.26 8.25 10.20
C GLU A 150 3.27 6.79 9.69
N ASP A 151 2.18 6.33 9.07
CA ASP A 151 2.10 4.96 8.53
C ASP A 151 2.94 4.79 7.25
N ARG A 152 3.19 5.87 6.51
CA ARG A 152 4.03 5.86 5.31
C ARG A 152 5.52 5.99 5.62
N THR A 153 5.87 6.65 6.71
CA THR A 153 7.27 6.95 7.09
C THR A 153 8.20 5.73 7.03
N PRO A 154 7.79 4.52 7.46
CA PRO A 154 8.66 3.35 7.40
C PRO A 154 9.08 2.95 5.98
N LEU A 155 8.26 3.25 4.96
CA LEU A 155 8.59 2.94 3.56
C LEU A 155 9.53 3.97 2.95
N VAL A 156 9.45 5.24 3.36
CA VAL A 156 10.20 6.35 2.75
C VAL A 156 11.70 6.06 2.73
N GLY A 157 12.30 6.24 1.56
CA GLY A 157 13.73 6.03 1.32
C GLY A 157 14.00 5.15 0.10
N MET A 158 15.26 4.77 -0.05
CA MET A 158 15.74 3.93 -1.14
C MET A 158 15.97 2.50 -0.62
N TRP A 159 15.50 1.54 -1.39
CA TRP A 159 15.60 0.11 -1.10
C TRP A 159 16.26 -0.61 -2.26
N ARG A 160 17.37 -1.31 -1.99
CA ARG A 160 18.09 -2.10 -2.97
C ARG A 160 17.51 -3.50 -3.05
N LEU A 161 17.26 -4.00 -4.25
CA LEU A 161 16.76 -5.36 -4.47
C LEU A 161 17.75 -6.41 -3.95
N LEU A 162 17.22 -7.42 -3.26
CA LEU A 162 17.95 -8.63 -2.86
C LEU A 162 17.50 -9.85 -3.64
N THR A 163 16.17 -10.08 -3.71
CA THR A 163 15.62 -11.25 -4.41
C THR A 163 14.32 -10.90 -5.12
N PHE A 164 14.08 -11.56 -6.25
CA PHE A 164 12.82 -11.52 -6.98
C PHE A 164 12.37 -12.97 -7.23
N GLN A 165 11.34 -13.41 -6.52
CA GLN A 165 10.88 -14.79 -6.53
C GLN A 165 9.44 -14.88 -7.04
N ARG A 166 9.12 -15.97 -7.73
CA ARG A 166 7.76 -16.43 -7.98
C ARG A 166 7.47 -17.59 -7.04
N GLU A 167 6.42 -17.49 -6.25
CA GLU A 167 5.98 -18.52 -5.31
C GLU A 167 4.69 -19.16 -5.83
N TYR A 168 4.63 -20.50 -5.83
CA TYR A 168 3.46 -21.27 -6.23
C TYR A 168 2.60 -21.60 -5.02
N GLN A 169 1.28 -21.31 -5.11
CA GLN A 169 0.36 -21.45 -3.98
C GLN A 169 0.23 -22.90 -3.48
N ALA A 170 0.15 -23.85 -4.40
CA ALA A 170 -0.12 -25.26 -4.06
C ALA A 170 1.07 -25.97 -3.40
N THR A 171 2.30 -25.60 -3.76
CA THR A 171 3.52 -26.30 -3.32
C THR A 171 4.42 -25.47 -2.41
N GLY A 172 4.27 -24.14 -2.42
CA GLY A 172 5.21 -23.21 -1.78
C GLY A 172 6.57 -23.14 -2.50
N GLU A 173 6.72 -23.84 -3.62
CA GLU A 173 7.95 -23.82 -4.43
C GLU A 173 8.22 -22.41 -4.95
N ARG A 174 9.51 -22.07 -5.08
CA ARG A 174 9.96 -20.76 -5.53
C ARG A 174 10.88 -20.85 -6.74
N GLU A 175 10.60 -20.03 -7.72
CA GLU A 175 11.42 -19.81 -8.92
C GLU A 175 12.02 -18.40 -8.91
N TYR A 176 13.06 -18.20 -9.72
CA TYR A 176 13.75 -16.93 -9.86
C TYR A 176 13.64 -16.40 -11.30
N PRO A 177 12.50 -15.85 -11.71
CA PRO A 177 12.26 -15.45 -13.11
C PRO A 177 13.16 -14.31 -13.59
N MET A 178 13.80 -13.60 -12.67
CA MET A 178 14.77 -12.54 -12.96
C MET A 178 16.24 -13.00 -12.74
N GLY A 179 16.48 -14.31 -12.52
CA GLY A 179 17.79 -14.86 -12.15
C GLY A 179 18.01 -14.82 -10.64
N MET A 180 19.16 -15.36 -10.20
CA MET A 180 19.55 -15.43 -8.78
C MET A 180 20.13 -14.12 -8.25
N ALA A 181 20.66 -13.27 -9.13
CA ALA A 181 21.29 -11.98 -8.81
C ALA A 181 20.71 -10.83 -9.65
N PRO A 182 19.39 -10.60 -9.61
CA PRO A 182 18.78 -9.44 -10.27
C PRO A 182 19.25 -8.15 -9.61
N THR A 183 19.21 -7.03 -10.33
CA THR A 183 19.56 -5.72 -9.81
C THR A 183 18.39 -4.77 -9.88
N GLY A 184 18.29 -3.85 -8.94
CA GLY A 184 17.20 -2.87 -8.95
C GLY A 184 17.08 -2.09 -7.69
N TYR A 185 16.22 -1.08 -7.77
CA TYR A 185 15.89 -0.20 -6.66
C TYR A 185 14.39 0.07 -6.62
N LEU A 186 13.90 0.21 -5.40
CA LEU A 186 12.58 0.71 -5.09
C LEU A 186 12.75 1.97 -4.25
N LEU A 187 12.12 3.06 -4.67
CA LEU A 187 12.20 4.36 -4.04
C LEU A 187 10.81 4.79 -3.57
N PHE A 188 10.73 5.26 -2.34
CA PHE A 188 9.54 5.94 -1.82
C PHE A 188 9.93 7.34 -1.39
N LEU A 189 9.31 8.33 -2.01
CA LEU A 189 9.54 9.74 -1.70
C LEU A 189 8.58 10.23 -0.61
N PRO A 190 9.02 11.14 0.26
CA PRO A 190 8.15 11.73 1.29
C PRO A 190 6.93 12.44 0.69
N GLU A 191 7.04 12.90 -0.55
CA GLU A 191 5.99 13.59 -1.29
C GLU A 191 4.84 12.66 -1.73
N GLY A 192 4.97 11.34 -1.53
CA GLY A 192 3.93 10.38 -1.88
C GLY A 192 4.04 9.83 -3.29
N HIS A 193 5.21 9.91 -3.92
CA HIS A 193 5.53 9.21 -5.15
C HIS A 193 6.48 8.04 -4.88
N MET A 194 6.39 7.02 -5.70
CA MET A 194 7.33 5.91 -5.70
C MET A 194 7.84 5.63 -7.11
N ALA A 195 9.00 5.02 -7.19
CA ALA A 195 9.54 4.47 -8.42
C ALA A 195 10.19 3.11 -8.16
N VAL A 196 10.04 2.19 -9.10
CA VAL A 196 10.75 0.92 -9.09
C VAL A 196 11.41 0.69 -10.42
N VAL A 197 12.67 0.24 -10.38
CA VAL A 197 13.40 -0.24 -11.55
C VAL A 197 14.12 -1.52 -11.16
N ILE A 198 13.78 -2.62 -11.82
CA ILE A 198 14.39 -3.94 -11.61
C ILE A 198 14.79 -4.50 -12.97
N THR A 199 15.99 -5.03 -13.04
CA THR A 199 16.51 -5.72 -14.22
C THR A 199 16.97 -7.13 -13.87
N GLY A 200 16.67 -8.07 -14.75
CA GLY A 200 17.13 -9.45 -14.62
C GLY A 200 18.64 -9.58 -14.66
N GLU A 201 19.13 -10.70 -14.16
CA GLU A 201 20.55 -11.06 -14.20
C GLU A 201 21.08 -11.28 -15.62
N GLY A 202 22.37 -11.07 -15.84
CA GLY A 202 23.07 -11.47 -17.06
C GLY A 202 22.73 -10.70 -18.32
N ARG A 203 22.13 -9.51 -18.21
CA ARG A 203 21.75 -8.66 -19.36
C ARG A 203 22.99 -8.21 -20.15
N LYS A 204 22.90 -8.32 -21.49
CA LYS A 204 23.92 -7.88 -22.43
C LYS A 204 23.34 -6.85 -23.38
N ALA A 205 24.22 -6.08 -24.06
CA ALA A 205 23.79 -5.20 -25.14
C ALA A 205 23.11 -6.02 -26.25
N PRO A 206 21.91 -5.61 -26.73
CA PRO A 206 21.18 -6.37 -27.73
C PRO A 206 21.82 -6.22 -29.11
N ALA A 207 21.93 -7.34 -29.81
CA ALA A 207 22.38 -7.37 -31.22
C ALA A 207 21.19 -7.56 -32.18
N THR A 208 20.11 -8.20 -31.70
CA THR A 208 18.92 -8.55 -32.48
C THR A 208 17.64 -8.01 -31.86
N ASP A 209 16.56 -8.04 -32.62
CA ASP A 209 15.21 -7.70 -32.04
C ASP A 209 14.76 -8.72 -31.01
N GLN A 210 15.15 -9.98 -31.16
CA GLN A 210 14.88 -11.01 -30.15
C GLN A 210 15.57 -10.69 -28.81
N ASP A 211 16.83 -10.19 -28.88
CA ASP A 211 17.55 -9.74 -27.68
C ASP A 211 16.83 -8.54 -27.02
N ARG A 212 16.34 -7.59 -27.82
CA ARG A 212 15.58 -6.43 -27.33
C ARG A 212 14.29 -6.89 -26.63
N ALA A 213 13.56 -7.84 -27.21
CA ALA A 213 12.38 -8.43 -26.58
C ALA A 213 12.73 -9.13 -25.26
N GLY A 214 13.83 -9.87 -25.20
CA GLY A 214 14.34 -10.50 -23.98
C GLY A 214 14.69 -9.47 -22.90
N LEU A 215 15.31 -8.37 -23.26
CA LEU A 215 15.62 -7.27 -22.35
C LEU A 215 14.34 -6.62 -21.80
N PHE A 216 13.34 -6.42 -22.64
CA PHE A 216 12.04 -5.89 -22.19
C PHE A 216 11.36 -6.83 -21.19
N ASN A 217 11.34 -8.14 -21.45
CA ASN A 217 10.75 -9.14 -20.59
C ASN A 217 11.46 -9.30 -19.23
N SER A 218 12.74 -8.89 -19.16
CA SER A 218 13.55 -8.89 -17.94
C SER A 218 13.68 -7.50 -17.30
N LEU A 219 12.68 -6.63 -17.52
CA LEU A 219 12.60 -5.28 -16.97
C LEU A 219 11.27 -5.08 -16.24
N VAL A 220 11.33 -4.62 -14.98
CA VAL A 220 10.21 -4.01 -14.28
C VAL A 220 10.56 -2.56 -14.04
N ALA A 221 9.80 -1.64 -14.60
CA ALA A 221 10.00 -0.21 -14.37
C ALA A 221 8.66 0.51 -14.42
N TYR A 222 8.30 1.15 -13.32
CA TYR A 222 7.14 2.03 -13.26
C TYR A 222 7.27 3.05 -12.13
N THR A 223 6.49 4.11 -12.21
CA THR A 223 6.41 5.15 -11.19
C THR A 223 5.00 5.73 -11.13
N GLY A 224 4.66 6.32 -9.99
CA GLY A 224 3.42 7.02 -9.75
C GLY A 224 3.21 7.35 -8.29
N PRO A 225 2.14 8.09 -7.97
CA PRO A 225 1.76 8.34 -6.59
C PRO A 225 1.37 7.05 -5.87
N TYR A 226 1.71 6.98 -4.58
CA TYR A 226 1.33 5.84 -3.75
C TYR A 226 0.63 6.27 -2.47
N ARG A 227 -0.19 5.37 -1.95
CA ARG A 227 -0.80 5.46 -0.61
C ARG A 227 -0.58 4.16 0.16
N VAL A 228 -0.60 4.24 1.46
CA VAL A 228 -0.55 3.08 2.37
C VAL A 228 -1.95 2.80 2.89
N ASP A 229 -2.33 1.53 2.95
CA ASP A 229 -3.61 1.04 3.45
C ASP A 229 -3.34 -0.23 4.28
N GLY A 230 -3.12 -0.06 5.59
CA GLY A 230 -2.73 -1.14 6.49
C GLY A 230 -1.38 -1.76 6.11
N ASP A 231 -1.40 -3.03 5.77
CA ASP A 231 -0.23 -3.82 5.35
C ASP A 231 0.06 -3.75 3.84
N LYS A 232 -0.56 -2.80 3.12
CA LYS A 232 -0.44 -2.65 1.68
C LYS A 232 0.00 -1.25 1.32
N TRP A 233 0.78 -1.13 0.25
CA TRP A 233 0.82 0.09 -0.51
C TRP A 233 0.14 -0.11 -1.86
N ILE A 234 -0.44 0.95 -2.37
CA ILE A 234 -1.17 0.98 -3.63
C ILE A 234 -0.58 2.11 -4.47
N THR A 235 -0.04 1.76 -5.62
CA THR A 235 0.54 2.73 -6.57
C THR A 235 -0.40 2.91 -7.74
N THR A 236 -0.82 4.13 -8.03
CA THR A 236 -1.46 4.46 -9.31
C THR A 236 -0.35 4.73 -10.33
N VAL A 237 -0.23 3.84 -11.32
CA VAL A 237 0.87 3.90 -12.29
C VAL A 237 0.66 5.03 -13.28
N GLU A 238 1.58 5.99 -13.32
CA GLU A 238 1.58 7.11 -14.29
C GLU A 238 2.51 6.83 -15.48
N VAL A 239 3.67 6.25 -15.22
CA VAL A 239 4.65 5.91 -16.25
C VAL A 239 5.12 4.48 -16.03
N SER A 240 5.20 3.68 -17.08
CA SER A 240 5.64 2.29 -17.01
C SER A 240 6.34 1.86 -18.30
N ALA A 241 7.35 0.98 -18.16
CA ALA A 241 7.91 0.27 -19.31
C ALA A 241 6.85 -0.60 -20.00
N ASN A 242 5.88 -1.16 -19.25
CA ASN A 242 4.75 -1.87 -19.83
C ASN A 242 3.54 -0.93 -19.95
N PRO A 243 3.16 -0.49 -21.16
CA PRO A 243 2.05 0.44 -21.36
C PRO A 243 0.70 -0.05 -20.78
N ALA A 244 0.49 -1.37 -20.71
CA ALA A 244 -0.74 -1.95 -20.16
C ALA A 244 -0.91 -1.68 -18.65
N SER A 245 0.16 -1.33 -17.95
CA SER A 245 0.11 -0.98 -16.52
C SER A 245 -0.26 0.49 -16.26
N VAL A 246 -0.18 1.35 -17.28
CA VAL A 246 -0.45 2.79 -17.11
C VAL A 246 -1.91 3.01 -16.76
N ARG A 247 -2.19 3.85 -15.78
CA ARG A 247 -3.51 4.13 -15.20
C ARG A 247 -4.15 2.95 -14.47
N THR A 248 -3.37 1.93 -14.10
CA THR A 248 -3.82 0.85 -13.21
C THR A 248 -3.31 1.06 -11.80
N GLU A 249 -3.94 0.41 -10.84
CA GLU A 249 -3.43 0.32 -9.47
C GLU A 249 -2.58 -0.94 -9.29
N GLN A 250 -1.37 -0.76 -8.78
CA GLN A 250 -0.48 -1.85 -8.38
C GLN A 250 -0.52 -1.99 -6.87
N VAL A 251 -1.18 -3.05 -6.39
CA VAL A 251 -1.30 -3.36 -4.95
C VAL A 251 -0.18 -4.29 -4.54
N ARG A 252 0.51 -3.96 -3.45
CA ARG A 252 1.58 -4.78 -2.84
C ARG A 252 1.32 -4.91 -1.35
N MET A 253 1.20 -6.13 -0.88
CA MET A 253 1.30 -6.43 0.55
C MET A 253 2.75 -6.27 0.97
N PHE A 254 3.04 -5.71 2.13
CA PHE A 254 4.41 -5.51 2.57
C PHE A 254 4.61 -5.76 4.07
N GLN A 255 5.85 -6.09 4.39
CA GLN A 255 6.32 -6.19 5.76
C GLN A 255 7.73 -5.60 5.86
N ILE A 256 7.98 -4.81 6.89
CA ILE A 256 9.31 -4.27 7.20
C ILE A 256 9.81 -4.90 8.49
N SER A 257 11.04 -5.40 8.45
CA SER A 257 11.76 -5.93 9.62
C SER A 257 13.18 -5.38 9.62
N GLY A 258 13.43 -4.42 10.51
CA GLY A 258 14.70 -3.70 10.54
C GLY A 258 14.98 -2.96 9.24
N ASN A 259 16.06 -3.31 8.56
CA ASN A 259 16.45 -2.74 7.27
C ASN A 259 15.96 -3.55 6.07
N ARG A 260 15.10 -4.53 6.26
CA ARG A 260 14.53 -5.36 5.19
C ARG A 260 13.07 -5.03 4.94
N LEU A 261 12.72 -4.91 3.67
CA LEU A 261 11.37 -4.80 3.16
C LEU A 261 11.08 -6.02 2.31
N GLN A 262 10.01 -6.73 2.61
CA GLN A 262 9.46 -7.78 1.75
C GLN A 262 8.12 -7.32 1.23
N GLU A 263 7.91 -7.48 -0.08
CA GLU A 263 6.62 -7.26 -0.71
C GLU A 263 6.10 -8.54 -1.36
N ALA A 264 4.78 -8.63 -1.51
CA ALA A 264 4.12 -9.68 -2.27
C ALA A 264 2.97 -9.12 -3.12
N THR A 265 2.82 -9.67 -4.33
CA THR A 265 1.62 -9.43 -5.14
C THR A 265 0.45 -10.29 -4.66
N ALA A 266 -0.76 -9.98 -5.10
CA ALA A 266 -1.87 -10.92 -4.98
C ALA A 266 -1.57 -12.21 -5.73
N TRP A 267 -2.21 -13.30 -5.31
CA TRP A 267 -2.21 -14.55 -6.06
C TRP A 267 -2.91 -14.36 -7.40
N SER A 268 -2.32 -14.84 -8.48
CA SER A 268 -2.88 -14.77 -9.83
C SER A 268 -2.66 -16.07 -10.58
N ALA A 269 -3.59 -16.42 -11.48
CA ALA A 269 -3.48 -17.59 -12.33
C ALA A 269 -2.42 -17.34 -13.43
N LEU A 270 -1.55 -18.32 -13.63
CA LEU A 270 -0.64 -18.40 -14.76
C LEU A 270 -1.36 -19.02 -15.98
N PRO A 271 -0.78 -18.94 -17.19
CA PRO A 271 -1.37 -19.57 -18.39
C PRO A 271 -1.61 -21.08 -18.27
N ASP A 272 -0.88 -21.76 -17.40
CA ASP A 272 -1.01 -23.20 -17.08
C ASP A 272 -1.97 -23.49 -15.92
N ASN A 273 -2.78 -22.51 -15.50
CA ASN A 273 -3.73 -22.53 -14.38
C ASN A 273 -3.12 -22.71 -12.98
N ARG A 274 -1.80 -22.72 -12.83
CA ARG A 274 -1.19 -22.65 -11.50
C ARG A 274 -1.38 -21.26 -10.90
N MET A 275 -1.70 -21.22 -9.62
CA MET A 275 -1.75 -19.96 -8.87
C MET A 275 -0.35 -19.60 -8.38
N ALA A 276 0.10 -18.39 -8.68
CA ALA A 276 1.39 -17.88 -8.26
C ALA A 276 1.32 -16.42 -7.84
N ARG A 277 2.33 -16.00 -7.08
CA ARG A 277 2.55 -14.59 -6.74
C ARG A 277 4.03 -14.26 -6.84
N PHE A 278 4.35 -12.98 -6.94
CA PHE A 278 5.72 -12.54 -6.75
C PHE A 278 5.96 -12.18 -5.29
N VAL A 279 7.12 -12.59 -4.77
CA VAL A 279 7.65 -12.23 -3.46
C VAL A 279 9.02 -11.61 -3.69
N ILE A 280 9.16 -10.34 -3.31
CA ILE A 280 10.34 -9.55 -3.62
C ILE A 280 10.90 -9.00 -2.31
N THR A 281 12.21 -9.11 -2.13
CA THR A 281 12.88 -8.66 -0.91
C THR A 281 13.90 -7.60 -1.23
N TYR A 282 13.93 -6.57 -0.41
CA TYR A 282 14.84 -5.44 -0.52
C TYR A 282 15.56 -5.17 0.80
N GLU A 283 16.62 -4.42 0.72
CA GLU A 283 17.39 -3.89 1.83
C GLU A 283 17.45 -2.37 1.73
N ARG A 284 17.28 -1.68 2.86
CA ARG A 284 17.37 -0.23 2.90
C ARG A 284 18.79 0.24 2.58
N VAL A 285 18.90 1.17 1.66
CA VAL A 285 20.16 1.87 1.37
C VAL A 285 20.41 2.90 2.48
N LYS A 286 21.61 2.89 3.05
CA LYS A 286 22.04 3.84 4.09
C LYS A 286 22.48 5.15 3.50
#